data_478bbe3dac408f31024b5afc00c15b39
#
_entry.id   478bbe3dac408f31024b5afc00c15b39
#
_cell.length_a   1.000
_cell.length_b   1.000
_cell.length_c   1.000
_cell.angle_alpha   90.00
_cell.angle_beta   90.00
_cell.angle_gamma   90.00
#
_symmetry.space_group_name_H-M   'P 1'
#
loop_
_entity.id
_entity.type
_entity.pdbx_description
1 polymer ?
#
loop_
_entity_poly.entity_id
_entity_poly.type
_entity_poly.pdbx_seq_one_letter_code
_entity_poly.pdbx_strand_id
1 'polypeptide(L)'
;MTLYNEARANDGLGALYSAEDIYHYGSGENPYRYANVNMYSSDYIKKAYNRSDVTAEISGGNHRAHFYTNINYLRSNDVFKIGEAKHNGTNGLNIRGNVDLTLNDFITAYVNAKVSFYSRRSANGSYYWSAASTLRPNRISPLIPLSYIDANAASAWDLVANSNNIVDGKYFLAGTQSDMTNVFGDYYASGYSKATDRSFQFDAGVNIGLDKVLKGLSFHTRFSVDYSTAYI
;
A
#
# COMPACT_ATOMS: atom_id res chain seq x y z
N MET A 1 -29.71 -7.22 13.12
CA MET A 1 -30.66 -6.90 14.22
C MET A 1 -31.79 -7.93 14.29
N THR A 2 -32.57 -8.13 13.23
CA THR A 2 -33.69 -9.11 13.21
C THR A 2 -33.26 -10.51 13.62
N LEU A 3 -32.28 -11.11 12.93
CA LEU A 3 -31.73 -12.44 13.28
C LEU A 3 -31.16 -12.51 14.70
N TYR A 4 -30.61 -11.41 15.21
CA TYR A 4 -30.11 -11.36 16.57
C TYR A 4 -31.25 -11.40 17.59
N ASN A 5 -32.34 -10.67 17.34
CA ASN A 5 -33.53 -10.74 18.18
C ASN A 5 -34.16 -12.14 18.14
N GLU A 6 -34.19 -12.78 16.97
CA GLU A 6 -34.66 -14.16 16.81
C GLU A 6 -33.82 -15.16 17.65
N ALA A 7 -32.48 -15.05 17.56
CA ALA A 7 -31.59 -15.88 18.36
C ALA A 7 -31.83 -15.66 19.87
N ARG A 8 -32.01 -14.41 20.31
CA ARG A 8 -32.36 -14.12 21.70
C ARG A 8 -33.70 -14.73 22.14
N ALA A 9 -34.70 -14.66 21.27
CA ALA A 9 -36.01 -15.26 21.55
C ALA A 9 -35.90 -16.78 21.70
N ASN A 10 -35.10 -17.46 20.89
CA ASN A 10 -34.81 -18.87 21.02
C ASN A 10 -34.14 -19.23 22.35
N ASP A 11 -33.34 -18.33 22.90
CA ASP A 11 -32.70 -18.46 24.21
C ASP A 11 -33.60 -18.00 25.37
N GLY A 12 -34.89 -17.66 25.13
CA GLY A 12 -35.83 -17.19 26.12
C GLY A 12 -35.57 -15.72 26.60
N LEU A 13 -34.76 -14.98 25.86
CA LEU A 13 -34.40 -13.59 26.19
C LEU A 13 -35.28 -12.60 25.38
N GLY A 14 -35.58 -11.45 25.97
CA GLY A 14 -36.29 -10.38 25.26
C GLY A 14 -35.49 -9.80 24.08
N ALA A 15 -36.21 -9.21 23.11
CA ALA A 15 -35.61 -8.49 21.99
C ALA A 15 -34.67 -7.38 22.50
N LEU A 16 -33.50 -7.26 21.88
CA LEU A 16 -32.54 -6.17 22.18
C LEU A 16 -32.84 -4.92 21.36
N TYR A 17 -33.25 -5.10 20.12
CA TYR A 17 -33.56 -3.99 19.20
C TYR A 17 -35.07 -3.89 19.03
N SER A 18 -35.63 -2.69 19.19
CA SER A 18 -37.02 -2.42 18.91
C SER A 18 -37.33 -2.53 17.39
N ALA A 19 -38.59 -2.67 17.03
CA ALA A 19 -38.99 -2.62 15.62
C ALA A 19 -38.70 -1.26 14.98
N GLU A 20 -38.79 -0.18 15.77
CA GLU A 20 -38.46 1.18 15.36
C GLU A 20 -36.96 1.34 15.09
N ASP A 21 -36.09 0.83 15.99
CA ASP A 21 -34.65 0.82 15.77
C ASP A 21 -34.30 0.08 14.47
N ILE A 22 -34.86 -1.12 14.29
CA ILE A 22 -34.60 -1.93 13.09
C ILE A 22 -35.01 -1.17 11.82
N TYR A 23 -36.16 -0.47 11.85
CA TYR A 23 -36.62 0.35 10.73
C TYR A 23 -35.64 1.49 10.45
N HIS A 24 -35.26 2.29 11.43
CA HIS A 24 -34.35 3.42 11.25
C HIS A 24 -32.97 3.02 10.75
N TYR A 25 -32.39 1.95 11.29
CA TYR A 25 -31.11 1.42 10.82
C TYR A 25 -31.18 0.83 9.39
N GLY A 26 -32.37 0.36 8.98
CA GLY A 26 -32.59 -0.20 7.65
C GLY A 26 -32.98 0.82 6.58
N SER A 27 -33.66 1.90 6.98
CA SER A 27 -34.19 2.92 6.06
C SER A 27 -33.14 3.83 5.44
N GLY A 28 -31.96 3.97 6.08
CA GLY A 28 -30.97 4.97 5.70
C GLY A 28 -31.32 6.40 6.11
N GLU A 29 -32.39 6.59 6.87
CA GLU A 29 -32.81 7.85 7.44
C GLU A 29 -31.81 8.29 8.50
N ASN A 30 -31.25 9.48 8.39
CA ASN A 30 -30.21 9.99 9.28
C ASN A 30 -29.06 8.99 9.52
N PRO A 31 -28.20 8.71 8.52
CA PRO A 31 -27.18 7.65 8.57
C PRO A 31 -26.10 7.88 9.63
N TYR A 32 -26.02 9.07 10.25
CA TYR A 32 -25.06 9.38 11.28
C TYR A 32 -25.61 9.13 12.69
N ARG A 33 -26.93 9.17 12.87
CA ARG A 33 -27.60 8.73 14.10
C ARG A 33 -27.83 7.21 14.09
N TYR A 34 -28.29 6.69 12.99
CA TYR A 34 -28.56 5.27 12.77
C TYR A 34 -27.52 4.67 11.83
N ALA A 35 -26.28 4.64 12.28
CA ALA A 35 -25.15 4.23 11.47
C ALA A 35 -25.33 2.82 10.92
N ASN A 36 -25.06 2.65 9.63
CA ASN A 36 -24.98 1.36 8.94
C ASN A 36 -23.76 1.40 8.02
N VAL A 37 -22.59 1.40 8.63
CA VAL A 37 -21.31 1.65 7.96
C VAL A 37 -20.82 0.41 7.24
N ASN A 38 -20.59 0.53 5.95
CA ASN A 38 -19.89 -0.48 5.17
C ASN A 38 -18.47 -0.02 4.86
N MET A 39 -17.51 -0.51 5.62
CA MET A 39 -16.09 -0.16 5.44
C MET A 39 -15.50 -0.69 4.12
N TYR A 40 -16.19 -1.59 3.43
CA TYR A 40 -15.80 -2.06 2.10
C TYR A 40 -16.41 -1.19 0.98
N SER A 41 -17.20 -0.17 1.33
CA SER A 41 -17.83 0.70 0.34
C SER A 41 -16.84 1.60 -0.38
N SER A 42 -17.27 2.13 -1.51
CA SER A 42 -16.50 3.12 -2.27
C SER A 42 -16.38 4.48 -1.58
N ASP A 43 -16.97 4.67 -0.40
CA ASP A 43 -16.80 5.88 0.40
C ASP A 43 -15.40 5.92 1.02
N TYR A 44 -14.85 4.77 1.41
CA TYR A 44 -13.58 4.64 2.11
C TYR A 44 -12.48 4.04 1.25
N ILE A 45 -12.82 3.16 0.33
CA ILE A 45 -11.86 2.50 -0.57
C ILE A 45 -12.16 2.78 -2.03
N LYS A 46 -11.14 2.75 -2.86
CA LYS A 46 -11.28 2.89 -4.32
C LYS A 46 -11.92 1.63 -4.89
N LYS A 47 -12.75 1.77 -5.91
CA LYS A 47 -13.31 0.62 -6.65
C LYS A 47 -12.25 -0.23 -7.34
N ALA A 48 -11.11 0.37 -7.67
CA ALA A 48 -9.95 -0.28 -8.24
C ALA A 48 -8.67 0.45 -7.83
N TYR A 49 -7.57 -0.27 -7.77
CA TYR A 49 -6.23 0.31 -7.68
C TYR A 49 -5.49 0.08 -8.99
N ASN A 50 -4.50 0.91 -9.25
CA ASN A 50 -3.68 0.80 -10.45
C ASN A 50 -2.32 0.16 -10.10
N ARG A 51 -1.91 -0.80 -10.92
CA ARG A 51 -0.55 -1.30 -10.99
C ARG A 51 -0.10 -1.26 -12.45
N SER A 52 0.95 -0.51 -12.71
CA SER A 52 1.63 -0.45 -14.01
C SER A 52 2.98 -1.12 -13.88
N ASP A 53 3.27 -2.05 -14.75
CA ASP A 53 4.54 -2.76 -14.83
C ASP A 53 4.97 -2.75 -16.30
N VAL A 54 6.03 -2.02 -16.60
CA VAL A 54 6.50 -1.80 -17.95
C VAL A 54 7.93 -2.30 -18.05
N THR A 55 8.17 -3.22 -18.96
CA THR A 55 9.49 -3.78 -19.23
C THR A 55 9.90 -3.49 -20.67
N ALA A 56 11.11 -3.01 -20.83
CA ALA A 56 11.76 -2.86 -22.14
C ALA A 56 13.06 -3.68 -22.16
N GLU A 57 13.27 -4.40 -23.24
CA GLU A 57 14.45 -5.22 -23.45
C GLU A 57 15.12 -4.86 -24.78
N ILE A 58 16.43 -4.74 -24.72
CA ILE A 58 17.27 -4.49 -25.89
C ILE A 58 18.42 -5.48 -25.86
N SER A 59 18.59 -6.21 -26.92
CA SER A 59 19.72 -7.12 -27.08
C SER A 59 20.30 -7.03 -28.50
N GLY A 60 21.55 -7.31 -28.60
CA GLY A 60 22.23 -7.31 -29.90
C GLY A 60 23.67 -7.80 -29.78
N GLY A 61 24.33 -7.83 -30.88
CA GLY A 61 25.73 -8.22 -30.90
C GLY A 61 26.22 -8.69 -32.23
N ASN A 62 27.47 -9.11 -32.21
CA ASN A 62 28.17 -9.75 -33.33
C ASN A 62 29.07 -10.88 -32.80
N HIS A 63 29.91 -11.48 -33.64
CA HIS A 63 30.78 -12.59 -33.22
C HIS A 63 31.82 -12.25 -32.14
N ARG A 64 31.98 -10.95 -31.77
CA ARG A 64 32.95 -10.51 -30.77
C ARG A 64 32.31 -9.92 -29.53
N ALA A 65 31.09 -9.40 -29.63
CA ALA A 65 30.43 -8.75 -28.53
C ALA A 65 28.93 -9.03 -28.56
N HIS A 66 28.38 -9.39 -27.44
CA HIS A 66 26.94 -9.50 -27.22
C HIS A 66 26.54 -8.64 -26.03
N PHE A 67 25.39 -8.02 -26.14
CA PHE A 67 24.83 -7.27 -25.01
C PHE A 67 23.34 -7.56 -24.83
N TYR A 68 22.90 -7.44 -23.62
CA TYR A 68 21.50 -7.48 -23.21
C TYR A 68 21.26 -6.40 -22.19
N THR A 69 20.19 -5.66 -22.33
CA THR A 69 19.72 -4.67 -21.36
C THR A 69 18.25 -4.85 -21.14
N ASN A 70 17.86 -4.87 -19.86
CA ASN A 70 16.46 -4.89 -19.42
C ASN A 70 16.21 -3.71 -18.51
N ILE A 71 15.14 -2.97 -18.77
CA ILE A 71 14.67 -1.86 -17.95
C ILE A 71 13.24 -2.17 -17.56
N ASN A 72 12.97 -2.25 -16.25
CA ASN A 72 11.64 -2.48 -15.71
C ASN A 72 11.24 -1.32 -14.81
N TYR A 73 10.07 -0.75 -15.06
CA TYR A 73 9.45 0.27 -14.21
C TYR A 73 8.14 -0.25 -13.65
N LEU A 74 8.03 -0.21 -12.33
CA LEU A 74 6.84 -0.58 -11.57
C LEU A 74 6.27 0.64 -10.87
N ARG A 75 4.96 0.83 -10.99
CA ARG A 75 4.19 1.76 -10.17
C ARG A 75 2.92 1.08 -9.68
N SER A 76 2.67 1.13 -8.38
CA SER A 76 1.41 0.67 -7.81
C SER A 76 0.88 1.66 -6.79
N ASN A 77 -0.44 1.86 -6.79
CA ASN A 77 -1.16 2.65 -5.79
C ASN A 77 -1.93 1.71 -4.87
N ASP A 78 -2.31 2.21 -3.70
CA ASP A 78 -3.15 1.48 -2.76
C ASP A 78 -4.64 1.76 -2.98
N VAL A 79 -5.47 0.95 -2.34
CA VAL A 79 -6.94 1.02 -2.44
C VAL A 79 -7.57 2.12 -1.58
N PHE A 80 -6.86 2.66 -0.61
CA PHE A 80 -7.43 3.63 0.33
C PHE A 80 -7.74 5.00 -0.30
N LYS A 81 -8.82 5.63 0.20
CA LYS A 81 -9.24 7.00 -0.17
C LYS A 81 -9.05 8.01 0.96
N ILE A 82 -8.74 7.56 2.16
CA ILE A 82 -8.79 8.34 3.39
C ILE A 82 -7.42 8.80 3.85
N GLY A 83 -7.34 9.99 4.42
CA GLY A 83 -6.17 10.57 5.08
C GLY A 83 -4.88 10.41 4.26
N GLU A 84 -3.79 10.14 4.93
CA GLU A 84 -2.48 9.89 4.32
C GLU A 84 -2.44 8.61 3.47
N ALA A 85 -3.31 7.64 3.77
CA ALA A 85 -3.37 6.36 3.06
C ALA A 85 -3.78 6.50 1.58
N LYS A 86 -4.48 7.58 1.19
CA LYS A 86 -4.80 7.89 -0.21
C LYS A 86 -3.56 8.04 -1.10
N HIS A 87 -2.41 8.34 -0.49
CA HIS A 87 -1.12 8.54 -1.15
C HIS A 87 -0.19 7.33 -1.04
N ASN A 88 -0.65 6.22 -0.44
CA ASN A 88 0.11 4.98 -0.38
C ASN A 88 0.44 4.47 -1.78
N GLY A 89 1.64 3.96 -1.93
CA GLY A 89 2.06 3.40 -3.20
C GLY A 89 3.53 3.01 -3.23
N THR A 90 3.89 2.36 -4.32
CA THR A 90 5.25 1.91 -4.57
C THR A 90 5.67 2.33 -5.97
N ASN A 91 6.88 2.86 -6.11
CA ASN A 91 7.55 3.06 -7.37
C ASN A 91 8.84 2.24 -7.37
N GLY A 92 9.10 1.52 -8.43
CA GLY A 92 10.28 0.69 -8.61
C GLY A 92 10.90 0.91 -9.98
N LEU A 93 12.24 0.91 -10.03
CA LEU A 93 13.02 0.92 -11.25
C LEU A 93 14.11 -0.13 -11.13
N ASN A 94 14.14 -1.07 -12.06
CA ASN A 94 15.21 -2.05 -12.21
C ASN A 94 15.88 -1.87 -13.56
N ILE A 95 17.18 -1.82 -13.55
CA ILE A 95 17.99 -1.78 -14.78
C ILE A 95 19.02 -2.90 -14.67
N ARG A 96 19.09 -3.73 -15.68
CA ARG A 96 20.09 -4.80 -15.84
C ARG A 96 20.77 -4.65 -17.17
N GLY A 97 22.10 -4.74 -17.15
CA GLY A 97 22.93 -4.78 -18.35
C GLY A 97 23.92 -5.93 -18.25
N ASN A 98 24.07 -6.67 -19.36
CA ASN A 98 25.03 -7.74 -19.49
C ASN A 98 25.80 -7.49 -20.79
N VAL A 99 27.10 -7.67 -20.75
CA VAL A 99 27.98 -7.59 -21.94
C VAL A 99 28.96 -8.77 -21.92
N ASP A 100 28.98 -9.53 -22.99
CA ASP A 100 29.93 -10.59 -23.21
C ASP A 100 30.85 -10.20 -24.36
N LEU A 101 32.16 -10.39 -24.20
CA LEU A 101 33.20 -10.00 -25.14
C LEU A 101 34.08 -11.20 -25.46
N THR A 102 34.28 -11.46 -26.74
CA THR A 102 35.29 -12.37 -27.24
C THR A 102 36.49 -11.54 -27.73
N LEU A 103 37.51 -11.42 -26.89
CA LEU A 103 38.68 -10.59 -27.17
C LEU A 103 39.56 -11.23 -28.24
N ASN A 104 39.70 -12.56 -28.16
CA ASN A 104 40.36 -13.40 -29.14
C ASN A 104 39.94 -14.87 -28.96
N ASP A 105 40.55 -15.80 -29.70
CA ASP A 105 40.18 -17.23 -29.72
C ASP A 105 40.35 -17.93 -28.36
N PHE A 106 41.05 -17.34 -27.41
CA PHE A 106 41.32 -17.94 -26.11
C PHE A 106 40.99 -17.03 -24.90
N ILE A 107 40.54 -15.79 -25.12
CA ILE A 107 40.16 -14.88 -24.06
C ILE A 107 38.73 -14.40 -24.28
N THR A 108 37.85 -14.68 -23.31
CA THR A 108 36.53 -14.08 -23.21
C THR A 108 36.40 -13.29 -21.91
N ALA A 109 35.67 -12.22 -21.95
CA ALA A 109 35.36 -11.40 -20.76
C ALA A 109 33.86 -11.12 -20.70
N TYR A 110 33.37 -10.88 -19.52
CA TYR A 110 31.98 -10.45 -19.33
C TYR A 110 31.86 -9.38 -18.24
N VAL A 111 30.80 -8.59 -18.36
CA VAL A 111 30.37 -7.60 -17.36
C VAL A 111 28.88 -7.72 -17.20
N ASN A 112 28.44 -7.86 -15.95
CA ASN A 112 27.05 -7.81 -15.55
C ASN A 112 26.86 -6.70 -14.55
N ALA A 113 25.81 -5.90 -14.73
CA ALA A 113 25.42 -4.87 -13.78
C ALA A 113 23.92 -4.88 -13.57
N LYS A 114 23.48 -4.70 -12.32
CA LYS A 114 22.07 -4.55 -11.97
C LYS A 114 21.92 -3.43 -10.94
N VAL A 115 20.97 -2.56 -11.19
CA VAL A 115 20.58 -1.50 -10.28
C VAL A 115 19.09 -1.62 -10.00
N SER A 116 18.71 -1.50 -8.73
CA SER A 116 17.31 -1.48 -8.34
C SER A 116 17.05 -0.31 -7.39
N PHE A 117 15.97 0.42 -7.66
CA PHE A 117 15.47 1.50 -6.82
C PHE A 117 14.01 1.23 -6.51
N TYR A 118 13.67 1.15 -5.24
CA TYR A 118 12.29 1.07 -4.78
C TYR A 118 12.01 2.18 -3.79
N SER A 119 10.90 2.87 -3.99
CA SER A 119 10.38 3.84 -3.04
C SER A 119 8.95 3.47 -2.69
N ARG A 120 8.70 3.19 -1.42
CA ARG A 120 7.39 2.84 -0.89
C ARG A 120 6.96 3.92 0.09
N ARG A 121 5.74 4.44 -0.10
CA ARG A 121 5.09 5.32 0.85
C ARG A 121 3.88 4.61 1.44
N SER A 122 3.74 4.65 2.75
CA SER A 122 2.59 4.10 3.47
C SER A 122 2.21 5.00 4.65
N ALA A 123 0.92 5.20 4.86
CA ALA A 123 0.42 5.80 6.08
C ALA A 123 0.77 4.94 7.29
N ASN A 124 0.98 5.56 8.44
CA ASN A 124 1.33 4.86 9.69
C ASN A 124 0.12 4.24 10.40
N GLY A 125 -1.02 4.09 9.72
CA GLY A 125 -2.21 3.39 10.21
C GLY A 125 -2.27 1.97 9.69
N SER A 126 -2.58 1.00 10.55
CA SER A 126 -2.61 -0.43 10.18
C SER A 126 -3.93 -1.15 10.52
N TYR A 127 -4.87 -0.48 11.17
CA TYR A 127 -6.04 -1.13 11.75
C TYR A 127 -7.27 -1.25 10.84
N TYR A 128 -7.21 -0.72 9.62
CA TYR A 128 -8.39 -0.64 8.76
C TYR A 128 -9.06 -2.01 8.53
N TRP A 129 -8.30 -3.00 8.12
CA TRP A 129 -8.86 -4.31 7.79
C TRP A 129 -9.32 -5.10 9.02
N SER A 130 -8.61 -4.98 10.13
CA SER A 130 -9.07 -5.57 11.38
C SER A 130 -10.34 -4.90 11.89
N ALA A 131 -10.42 -3.58 11.79
CA ALA A 131 -11.62 -2.83 12.13
C ALA A 131 -12.80 -3.18 11.21
N ALA A 132 -12.57 -3.27 9.90
CA ALA A 132 -13.59 -3.65 8.93
C ALA A 132 -14.19 -5.03 9.19
N SER A 133 -13.40 -5.96 9.75
CA SER A 133 -13.85 -7.31 10.08
C SER A 133 -14.50 -7.44 11.46
N THR A 134 -14.24 -6.53 12.39
CA THR A 134 -14.65 -6.65 13.79
C THR A 134 -15.65 -5.60 14.25
N LEU A 135 -15.64 -4.41 13.66
CA LEU A 135 -16.57 -3.35 14.03
C LEU A 135 -18.00 -3.68 13.62
N ARG A 136 -18.91 -3.45 14.54
CA ARG A 136 -20.34 -3.56 14.27
C ARG A 136 -20.77 -2.35 13.42
N PRO A 137 -21.42 -2.56 12.25
CA PRO A 137 -21.79 -1.49 11.33
C PRO A 137 -22.67 -0.39 11.95
N ASN A 138 -23.44 -0.74 12.98
CA ASN A 138 -24.40 0.13 13.61
C ASN A 138 -23.85 0.93 14.82
N ARG A 139 -22.55 0.86 15.08
CA ARG A 139 -22.00 1.45 16.30
C ARG A 139 -21.64 2.92 16.17
N ILE A 140 -20.89 3.24 15.12
CA ILE A 140 -20.46 4.61 14.84
C ILE A 140 -20.36 4.87 13.34
N SER A 141 -20.48 6.13 12.95
CA SER A 141 -20.05 6.64 11.66
C SER A 141 -18.66 7.26 11.85
N PRO A 142 -17.60 6.70 11.29
CA PRO A 142 -16.23 7.15 11.58
C PRO A 142 -15.92 8.56 11.07
N LEU A 143 -16.60 9.00 10.01
CA LEU A 143 -16.45 10.33 9.42
C LEU A 143 -17.84 10.97 9.30
N ILE A 144 -18.09 12.02 10.08
CA ILE A 144 -19.34 12.78 10.00
C ILE A 144 -19.07 14.08 9.23
N PRO A 145 -19.74 14.34 8.09
CA PRO A 145 -19.57 15.60 7.40
C PRO A 145 -20.05 16.79 8.22
N LEU A 146 -19.27 17.86 8.28
CA LEU A 146 -19.65 19.09 8.98
C LEU A 146 -20.95 19.71 8.42
N SER A 147 -21.27 19.43 7.15
CA SER A 147 -22.52 19.86 6.52
C SER A 147 -23.79 19.28 7.16
N TYR A 148 -23.67 18.26 8.00
CA TYR A 148 -24.79 17.69 8.76
C TYR A 148 -25.11 18.47 10.06
N ILE A 149 -24.22 19.38 10.46
CA ILE A 149 -24.45 20.24 11.63
C ILE A 149 -25.38 21.38 11.17
N ASP A 150 -26.51 21.56 11.85
CA ASP A 150 -27.40 22.68 11.59
C ASP A 150 -26.64 24.00 11.75
N ALA A 151 -26.80 24.90 10.78
CA ALA A 151 -26.15 26.21 10.77
C ALA A 151 -26.44 27.04 12.02
N ASN A 152 -27.61 26.84 12.63
CA ASN A 152 -28.07 27.53 13.84
C ASN A 152 -27.66 26.83 15.15
N ALA A 153 -27.00 25.68 15.09
CA ALA A 153 -26.55 24.94 16.28
C ALA A 153 -25.27 25.53 16.86
N ALA A 154 -25.34 26.70 17.46
CA ALA A 154 -24.18 27.46 17.95
C ALA A 154 -23.26 26.60 18.86
N SER A 155 -23.83 25.86 19.81
CA SER A 155 -23.06 25.00 20.71
C SER A 155 -22.31 23.86 19.99
N ALA A 156 -22.85 23.32 18.87
CA ALA A 156 -22.18 22.32 18.08
C ALA A 156 -21.02 22.96 17.30
N TRP A 157 -21.21 24.16 16.76
CA TRP A 157 -20.14 24.89 16.09
C TRP A 157 -19.02 25.33 17.02
N ASP A 158 -19.33 25.68 18.27
CA ASP A 158 -18.32 25.95 19.29
C ASP A 158 -17.48 24.68 19.60
N LEU A 159 -18.12 23.52 19.67
CA LEU A 159 -17.40 22.24 19.81
C LEU A 159 -16.51 21.95 18.61
N VAL A 160 -16.98 22.18 17.38
CA VAL A 160 -16.21 22.03 16.15
C VAL A 160 -14.98 22.94 16.16
N ALA A 161 -15.18 24.23 16.50
CA ALA A 161 -14.11 25.24 16.52
C ALA A 161 -13.00 24.91 17.55
N ASN A 162 -13.35 24.23 18.64
CA ASN A 162 -12.41 23.84 19.70
C ASN A 162 -11.96 22.38 19.62
N SER A 163 -12.30 21.67 18.55
CA SER A 163 -11.98 20.24 18.38
C SER A 163 -10.76 20.02 17.50
N ASN A 164 -9.87 19.13 17.96
CA ASN A 164 -8.76 18.62 17.14
C ASN A 164 -9.16 17.46 16.22
N ASN A 165 -10.44 17.06 16.26
CA ASN A 165 -10.96 15.91 15.51
C ASN A 165 -11.56 16.29 14.15
N ILE A 166 -11.27 17.48 13.64
CA ILE A 166 -11.67 17.91 12.31
C ILE A 166 -10.58 17.54 11.31
N VAL A 167 -10.96 16.81 10.27
CA VAL A 167 -10.05 16.35 9.22
C VAL A 167 -10.50 16.83 7.85
N ASP A 168 -9.52 17.16 7.00
CA ASP A 168 -9.72 17.74 5.66
C ASP A 168 -10.59 19.01 5.66
N GLY A 169 -10.83 19.65 6.81
CA GLY A 169 -11.74 20.77 6.97
C GLY A 169 -13.21 20.45 6.66
N LYS A 170 -13.58 19.18 6.60
CA LYS A 170 -14.90 18.70 6.12
C LYS A 170 -15.55 17.70 7.02
N TYR A 171 -14.78 16.92 7.77
CA TYR A 171 -15.29 15.80 8.53
C TYR A 171 -14.90 15.89 9.98
N PHE A 172 -15.82 15.50 10.85
CA PHE A 172 -15.56 15.23 12.24
C PHE A 172 -15.27 13.74 12.44
N LEU A 173 -14.15 13.42 13.11
CA LEU A 173 -13.82 12.05 13.49
C LEU A 173 -14.70 11.67 14.67
N ALA A 174 -15.65 10.77 14.45
CA ALA A 174 -16.59 10.35 15.47
C ALA A 174 -16.05 9.17 16.28
N GLY A 175 -16.38 9.17 17.56
CA GLY A 175 -16.22 8.07 18.51
C GLY A 175 -17.48 7.89 19.32
N THR A 176 -17.52 6.88 20.17
CA THR A 176 -18.58 6.70 21.17
C THR A 176 -18.08 7.05 22.57
N GLN A 177 -18.99 7.25 23.50
CA GLN A 177 -18.64 7.51 24.91
C GLN A 177 -17.87 6.34 25.55
N SER A 178 -18.13 5.11 25.09
CA SER A 178 -17.47 3.89 25.57
C SER A 178 -16.24 3.49 24.74
N ASP A 179 -16.10 4.05 23.52
CA ASP A 179 -14.96 3.84 22.63
C ASP A 179 -14.66 5.16 21.95
N MET A 180 -13.69 5.88 22.50
CA MET A 180 -13.27 7.20 22.00
C MET A 180 -12.29 7.09 20.83
N THR A 181 -11.87 5.88 20.46
CA THR A 181 -10.99 5.66 19.32
C THR A 181 -11.77 5.71 18.02
N ASN A 182 -11.15 6.29 17.00
CA ASN A 182 -11.64 6.27 15.64
C ASN A 182 -10.66 5.53 14.75
N VAL A 183 -11.12 4.48 14.07
CA VAL A 183 -10.28 3.62 13.23
C VAL A 183 -9.61 4.35 12.07
N PHE A 184 -10.09 5.53 11.71
CA PHE A 184 -9.49 6.36 10.69
C PHE A 184 -8.56 7.44 11.27
N GLY A 185 -8.56 7.64 12.57
CA GLY A 185 -7.74 8.66 13.23
C GLY A 185 -6.26 8.55 12.87
N ASP A 186 -5.71 7.35 12.89
CA ASP A 186 -4.31 7.10 12.54
C ASP A 186 -3.99 7.52 11.10
N TYR A 187 -4.91 7.27 10.15
CA TYR A 187 -4.70 7.66 8.76
C TYR A 187 -4.67 9.17 8.52
N TYR A 188 -5.20 9.96 9.46
CA TYR A 188 -5.18 11.41 9.40
C TYR A 188 -4.10 12.04 10.28
N ALA A 189 -3.78 11.42 11.42
CA ALA A 189 -2.97 12.04 12.47
C ALA A 189 -1.55 11.45 12.60
N SER A 190 -1.34 10.19 12.26
CA SER A 190 -0.05 9.51 12.49
C SER A 190 0.99 9.74 11.39
N GLY A 191 0.65 10.51 10.35
CA GLY A 191 1.56 10.78 9.24
C GLY A 191 1.83 9.56 8.36
N TYR A 192 3.01 9.52 7.78
CA TYR A 192 3.42 8.45 6.86
C TYR A 192 4.89 8.11 7.00
N SER A 193 5.24 6.89 6.58
CA SER A 193 6.62 6.43 6.37
C SER A 193 6.94 6.40 4.88
N LYS A 194 8.18 6.71 4.54
CA LYS A 194 8.71 6.56 3.18
C LYS A 194 9.97 5.72 3.22
N ALA A 195 9.86 4.45 2.86
CA ALA A 195 11.01 3.57 2.70
C ALA A 195 11.61 3.71 1.29
N THR A 196 12.92 3.76 1.21
CA THR A 196 13.66 3.78 -0.06
C THR A 196 14.73 2.72 -0.01
N ASP A 197 14.62 1.72 -0.88
CA ASP A 197 15.57 0.64 -1.03
C ASP A 197 16.39 0.85 -2.31
N ARG A 198 17.68 0.71 -2.23
CA ARG A 198 18.61 0.79 -3.37
C ARG A 198 19.53 -0.40 -3.32
N SER A 199 19.70 -1.07 -4.46
CA SER A 199 20.71 -2.10 -4.60
C SER A 199 21.50 -1.93 -5.89
N PHE A 200 22.76 -2.24 -5.81
CA PHE A 200 23.67 -2.29 -6.92
C PHE A 200 24.44 -3.61 -6.87
N GLN A 201 24.41 -4.33 -7.96
CA GLN A 201 25.18 -5.56 -8.16
C GLN A 201 26.02 -5.40 -9.41
N PHE A 202 27.27 -5.71 -9.27
CA PHE A 202 28.23 -5.69 -10.37
C PHE A 202 29.07 -6.94 -10.33
N ASP A 203 29.27 -7.56 -11.48
CA ASP A 203 30.24 -8.60 -11.59
C ASP A 203 30.93 -8.58 -12.97
N ALA A 204 32.22 -8.77 -12.96
CA ALA A 204 33.03 -8.86 -14.16
C ALA A 204 34.00 -10.04 -14.06
N GLY A 205 34.22 -10.71 -15.16
CA GLY A 205 35.11 -11.85 -15.20
C GLY A 205 35.83 -12.02 -16.53
N VAL A 206 36.93 -12.76 -16.47
CA VAL A 206 37.74 -13.13 -17.64
C VAL A 206 37.96 -14.63 -17.59
N ASN A 207 37.73 -15.27 -18.73
CA ASN A 207 38.06 -16.67 -18.98
C ASN A 207 39.22 -16.74 -20.00
N ILE A 208 40.23 -17.51 -19.67
CA ILE A 208 41.41 -17.72 -20.52
C ILE A 208 41.52 -19.21 -20.80
N GLY A 209 41.37 -19.59 -22.05
CA GLY A 209 41.66 -20.94 -22.55
C GLY A 209 43.16 -21.16 -22.67
N LEU A 210 43.68 -22.18 -22.00
CA LEU A 210 45.10 -22.51 -21.98
C LEU A 210 45.38 -23.85 -22.69
N ASP A 211 44.53 -24.23 -23.65
CA ASP A 211 44.67 -25.49 -24.41
C ASP A 211 46.02 -25.62 -25.10
N LYS A 212 46.68 -24.50 -25.44
CA LYS A 212 48.02 -24.48 -26.01
C LYS A 212 49.12 -24.90 -25.02
N VAL A 213 48.83 -24.79 -23.71
CA VAL A 213 49.75 -25.21 -22.65
C VAL A 213 49.42 -26.63 -22.19
N LEU A 214 48.17 -26.90 -22.00
CA LEU A 214 47.67 -28.24 -21.64
C LEU A 214 46.23 -28.39 -22.15
N LYS A 215 45.94 -29.46 -22.85
CA LYS A 215 44.62 -29.72 -23.44
C LYS A 215 43.54 -29.77 -22.33
N GLY A 216 42.53 -28.94 -22.49
CA GLY A 216 41.42 -28.80 -21.55
C GLY A 216 41.70 -27.89 -20.34
N LEU A 217 42.88 -27.27 -20.26
CA LEU A 217 43.21 -26.31 -19.23
C LEU A 217 42.53 -24.96 -19.51
N SER A 218 41.93 -24.36 -18.48
CA SER A 218 41.41 -22.98 -18.51
C SER A 218 41.67 -22.28 -17.19
N PHE A 219 41.74 -20.97 -17.26
CA PHE A 219 41.81 -20.09 -16.07
C PHE A 219 40.62 -19.14 -16.07
N HIS A 220 39.98 -19.00 -14.91
CA HIS A 220 38.87 -18.10 -14.74
C HIS A 220 39.15 -17.18 -13.54
N THR A 221 38.89 -15.89 -13.70
CA THR A 221 38.90 -14.90 -12.61
C THR A 221 37.65 -14.05 -12.66
N ARG A 222 37.17 -13.67 -11.48
CA ARG A 222 35.96 -12.89 -11.30
C ARG A 222 36.13 -11.87 -10.18
N PHE A 223 35.59 -10.68 -10.41
CA PHE A 223 35.41 -9.65 -9.40
C PHE A 223 33.92 -9.33 -9.26
N SER A 224 33.40 -9.26 -8.05
CA SER A 224 32.00 -8.98 -7.78
C SER A 224 31.84 -7.98 -6.65
N VAL A 225 30.85 -7.08 -6.80
CA VAL A 225 30.40 -6.14 -5.76
C VAL A 225 28.91 -6.26 -5.63
N ASP A 226 28.43 -6.39 -4.41
CA ASP A 226 27.02 -6.34 -4.06
C ASP A 226 26.85 -5.30 -2.95
N TYR A 227 25.99 -4.31 -3.19
CA TYR A 227 25.74 -3.20 -2.28
C TYR A 227 24.25 -2.94 -2.17
N SER A 228 23.74 -2.82 -0.96
CA SER A 228 22.35 -2.45 -0.71
C SER A 228 22.22 -1.46 0.42
N THR A 229 21.27 -0.55 0.31
CA THR A 229 20.90 0.40 1.36
C THR A 229 19.39 0.50 1.46
N ALA A 230 18.90 0.66 2.69
CA ALA A 230 17.51 0.97 3.00
C ALA A 230 17.46 2.23 3.89
N TYR A 231 16.55 3.13 3.58
CA TYR A 231 16.25 4.34 4.35
C TYR A 231 14.75 4.35 4.64
N ILE A 232 14.40 4.76 5.85
CA ILE A 232 13.00 4.95 6.29
C ILE A 232 12.82 6.39 6.74
#